data_170d3722cdec122d2db0e1d6e62c583a
#
_entry.id   170d3722cdec122d2db0e1d6e62c583a
#
_cell.length_a   1.000
_cell.length_b   1.000
_cell.length_c   1.000
_cell.angle_alpha   90.00
_cell.angle_beta   90.00
_cell.angle_gamma   90.00
#
_symmetry.space_group_name_H-M   'P 1'
#
loop_
_entity.id
_entity.type
_entity.pdbx_description
1 polymer ?
#
loop_
_entity_poly.entity_id
_entity_poly.type
_entity_poly.pdbx_seq_one_letter_code
_entity_poly.pdbx_strand_id
1 'polypeptide(L)'
;MRYAMLAENEIGITTYTYDLTRLLVDMVLTDKYGYYHATNEGGYISWADFAEEIFRQSNKDVKVKRVTTEEYGTSIAKRPFNSRLDKSKLLDNGFKPLPDWKDALRRYLESLLR
;
A
#
# COMPACT_ATOMS: atom_id res chain seq x y z
N MET A 1 -25.87 7.36 6.23
CA MET A 1 -24.74 6.82 5.47
C MET A 1 -23.55 7.77 5.53
N ARG A 2 -22.39 7.26 5.78
CA ARG A 2 -21.17 8.05 5.83
C ARG A 2 -20.48 8.04 4.49
N TYR A 3 -19.76 9.12 4.18
CA TYR A 3 -19.00 9.25 2.95
C TYR A 3 -17.57 9.63 3.27
N ALA A 4 -16.63 9.11 2.47
CA ALA A 4 -15.23 9.51 2.50
C ALA A 4 -14.81 9.92 1.09
N MET A 5 -14.13 11.06 0.96
CA MET A 5 -13.64 11.55 -0.34
C MET A 5 -12.18 11.14 -0.49
N LEU A 6 -11.88 10.37 -1.52
CA LEU A 6 -10.54 9.83 -1.77
C LEU A 6 -10.12 10.07 -3.21
N ALA A 7 -8.87 10.47 -3.41
CA ALA A 7 -8.31 10.69 -4.73
C ALA A 7 -8.21 9.36 -5.51
N GLU A 8 -8.74 9.35 -6.73
CA GLU A 8 -8.69 8.18 -7.60
C GLU A 8 -7.59 8.25 -8.65
N ASN A 9 -6.98 9.42 -8.86
CA ASN A 9 -5.94 9.62 -9.85
C ASN A 9 -4.52 9.61 -9.26
N GLU A 10 -4.38 9.29 -7.98
CA GLU A 10 -3.08 9.05 -7.35
C GLU A 10 -2.91 7.55 -7.16
N ILE A 11 -1.99 6.95 -7.91
CA ILE A 11 -1.81 5.51 -7.99
C ILE A 11 -0.46 5.13 -7.37
N GLY A 12 -0.46 4.09 -6.57
CA GLY A 12 0.74 3.57 -5.94
C GLY A 12 0.49 2.18 -5.37
N ILE A 13 1.23 1.84 -4.34
CA ILE A 13 1.04 0.57 -3.64
C ILE A 13 1.43 0.77 -2.17
N THR A 14 0.73 0.07 -1.29
CA THR A 14 0.95 0.17 0.14
C THR A 14 2.05 -0.77 0.61
N THR A 15 2.63 -0.48 1.77
CA THR A 15 3.64 -1.32 2.39
C THR A 15 3.30 -1.52 3.87
N TYR A 16 3.13 -2.78 4.26
CA TYR A 16 2.93 -3.12 5.66
C TYR A 16 4.30 -3.29 6.33
N THR A 17 4.55 -2.56 7.39
CA THR A 17 5.85 -2.55 8.07
C THR A 17 6.25 -3.91 8.64
N TYR A 18 5.30 -4.72 9.05
CA TYR A 18 5.56 -6.09 9.51
C TYR A 18 6.23 -6.91 8.40
N ASP A 19 5.69 -6.84 7.18
CA ASP A 19 6.22 -7.54 6.03
C ASP A 19 7.59 -6.99 5.60
N LEU A 20 7.73 -5.67 5.64
CA LEU A 20 9.00 -5.02 5.33
C LEU A 20 10.08 -5.43 6.32
N THR A 21 9.74 -5.55 7.60
CA THR A 21 10.68 -5.98 8.63
C THR A 21 11.24 -7.37 8.35
N ARG A 22 10.38 -8.31 7.93
CA ARG A 22 10.84 -9.66 7.55
C ARG A 22 11.88 -9.58 6.43
N LEU A 23 11.61 -8.77 5.41
CA LEU A 23 12.53 -8.60 4.29
C LEU A 23 13.87 -7.99 4.76
N LEU A 24 13.81 -6.99 5.63
CA LEU A 24 15.03 -6.37 6.16
C LEU A 24 15.89 -7.35 6.93
N VAL A 25 15.28 -8.24 7.71
CA VAL A 25 16.00 -9.31 8.42
C VAL A 25 16.66 -10.25 7.41
N ASP A 26 15.95 -10.65 6.36
CA ASP A 26 16.51 -11.50 5.31
C ASP A 26 17.71 -10.84 4.64
N MET A 27 17.61 -9.53 4.35
CA MET A 27 18.68 -8.77 3.70
C MET A 27 19.93 -8.62 4.57
N VAL A 28 19.75 -8.36 5.86
CA VAL A 28 20.85 -8.16 6.80
C VAL A 28 21.76 -9.40 6.90
N LEU A 29 21.21 -10.58 6.64
CA LEU A 29 21.95 -11.83 6.65
C LEU A 29 22.72 -12.11 5.36
N THR A 30 22.66 -11.21 4.38
CA THR A 30 23.34 -11.36 3.09
C THR A 30 24.32 -10.22 2.85
N ASP A 31 25.14 -10.37 1.81
CA ASP A 31 26.04 -9.32 1.31
C ASP A 31 25.53 -8.69 0.00
N LYS A 32 24.24 -8.87 -0.30
CA LYS A 32 23.61 -8.33 -1.52
C LYS A 32 23.22 -6.88 -1.34
N TYR A 33 24.23 -6.03 -1.18
CA TYR A 33 24.06 -4.61 -0.88
C TYR A 33 23.48 -3.84 -2.06
N GLY A 34 22.91 -2.68 -1.77
CA GLY A 34 22.41 -1.76 -2.78
C GLY A 34 21.07 -1.14 -2.41
N TYR A 35 20.49 -0.42 -3.38
CA TYR A 35 19.19 0.19 -3.23
C TYR A 35 18.12 -0.75 -3.80
N TYR A 36 17.08 -0.99 -3.02
CA TYR A 36 15.97 -1.86 -3.39
C TYR A 36 14.66 -1.15 -3.18
N HIS A 37 13.71 -1.37 -4.10
CA HIS A 37 12.32 -0.97 -3.89
C HIS A 37 11.56 -2.17 -3.35
N ALA A 38 10.79 -1.95 -2.30
CA ALA A 38 10.00 -3.01 -1.66
C ALA A 38 8.65 -2.49 -1.23
N THR A 39 7.60 -3.14 -1.69
CA THR A 39 6.22 -2.89 -1.30
C THR A 39 5.48 -4.22 -1.28
N ASN A 40 4.28 -4.24 -0.70
CA ASN A 40 3.42 -5.40 -0.83
C ASN A 40 3.02 -5.61 -2.29
N GLU A 41 2.77 -6.86 -2.66
CA GLU A 41 2.35 -7.23 -4.01
C GLU A 41 0.83 -7.01 -4.18
N GLY A 42 0.31 -7.29 -5.36
CA GLY A 42 -1.12 -7.22 -5.66
C GLY A 42 -1.50 -6.11 -6.62
N GLY A 43 -0.53 -5.57 -7.36
CA GLY A 43 -0.76 -4.54 -8.35
C GLY A 43 -0.82 -3.14 -7.77
N TYR A 44 -1.14 -2.20 -8.61
CA TYR A 44 -1.16 -0.79 -8.27
C TYR A 44 -2.58 -0.32 -8.03
N ILE A 45 -2.78 0.50 -7.01
CA ILE A 45 -4.11 0.94 -6.59
C ILE A 45 -4.14 2.43 -6.31
N SER A 46 -5.33 3.02 -6.44
CA SER A 46 -5.54 4.40 -6.02
C SER A 46 -5.87 4.44 -4.53
N TRP A 47 -5.79 5.64 -3.94
CA TRP A 47 -6.23 5.84 -2.56
C TRP A 47 -7.70 5.48 -2.38
N ALA A 48 -8.54 5.73 -3.41
CA ALA A 48 -9.95 5.37 -3.37
C ALA A 48 -10.13 3.85 -3.30
N ASP A 49 -9.38 3.08 -4.11
CA ASP A 49 -9.41 1.61 -4.09
C ASP A 49 -9.01 1.08 -2.72
N PHE A 50 -7.97 1.66 -2.14
CA PHE A 50 -7.45 1.24 -0.84
C PHE A 50 -8.50 1.47 0.26
N ALA A 51 -9.14 2.64 0.25
CA ALA A 51 -10.17 2.97 1.23
C ALA A 51 -11.39 2.05 1.11
N GLU A 52 -11.81 1.73 -0.12
CA GLU A 52 -12.94 0.80 -0.33
C GLU A 52 -12.63 -0.57 0.28
N GLU A 53 -11.42 -1.08 0.09
CA GLU A 53 -11.04 -2.38 0.65
C GLU A 53 -10.97 -2.33 2.18
N ILE A 54 -10.48 -1.23 2.77
CA ILE A 54 -10.47 -1.06 4.23
C ILE A 54 -11.89 -1.16 4.78
N PHE A 55 -12.83 -0.43 4.20
CA PHE A 55 -14.22 -0.44 4.68
C PHE A 55 -14.89 -1.78 4.46
N ARG A 56 -14.59 -2.44 3.36
CA ARG A 56 -15.11 -3.79 3.09
C ARG A 56 -14.63 -4.79 4.14
N GLN A 57 -13.32 -4.82 4.41
CA GLN A 57 -12.75 -5.78 5.36
C GLN A 57 -13.13 -5.50 6.81
N SER A 58 -13.27 -4.23 7.17
CA SER A 58 -13.65 -3.84 8.52
C SER A 58 -15.16 -3.81 8.73
N ASN A 59 -15.93 -4.13 7.69
CA ASN A 59 -17.38 -4.21 7.73
C ASN A 59 -18.04 -2.88 8.14
N LYS A 60 -17.47 -1.78 7.64
CA LYS A 60 -17.98 -0.43 7.90
C LYS A 60 -18.87 0.04 6.75
N ASP A 61 -19.99 0.66 7.10
CA ASP A 61 -20.91 1.22 6.11
C ASP A 61 -20.49 2.65 5.79
N VAL A 62 -19.43 2.78 5.01
CA VAL A 62 -18.90 4.07 4.53
C VAL A 62 -18.79 4.01 3.02
N LYS A 63 -19.37 5.01 2.35
CA LYS A 63 -19.29 5.10 0.90
C LYS A 63 -18.09 5.96 0.51
N VAL A 64 -17.24 5.44 -0.37
CA VAL A 64 -16.10 6.20 -0.89
C VAL A 64 -16.56 7.05 -2.07
N LYS A 65 -16.36 8.36 -1.98
CA LYS A 65 -16.57 9.27 -3.08
C LYS A 65 -15.25 9.49 -3.79
N ARG A 66 -15.15 9.01 -5.03
CA ARG A 66 -13.94 9.15 -5.85
C ARG A 66 -13.86 10.55 -6.42
N VAL A 67 -12.75 11.21 -6.21
CA VAL A 67 -12.54 12.58 -6.68
C VAL A 67 -11.14 12.69 -7.28
N THR A 68 -10.90 13.75 -8.04
CA THR A 68 -9.55 14.05 -8.54
C THR A 68 -8.74 14.71 -7.42
N THR A 69 -7.44 14.79 -7.60
CA THR A 69 -6.56 15.47 -6.65
C THR A 69 -6.95 16.94 -6.48
N GLU A 70 -7.34 17.59 -7.58
CA GLU A 70 -7.79 18.97 -7.56
C GLU A 70 -9.09 19.13 -6.77
N GLU A 71 -10.05 18.22 -6.95
CA GLU A 71 -11.31 18.22 -6.21
C GLU A 71 -11.11 17.95 -4.73
N TYR A 72 -10.12 17.12 -4.40
CA TYR A 72 -9.78 16.80 -3.00
C TYR A 72 -9.32 18.04 -2.25
N GLY A 73 -8.41 18.79 -2.84
CA GLY A 73 -8.05 20.17 -2.47
C GLY A 73 -7.54 20.45 -1.06
N THR A 74 -7.36 19.44 -0.23
CA THR A 74 -7.03 19.63 1.18
C THR A 74 -5.53 19.50 1.49
N SER A 75 -4.75 19.05 0.52
CA SER A 75 -3.31 18.87 0.70
C SER A 75 -2.53 20.08 0.19
N ILE A 76 -1.67 20.63 1.03
CA ILE A 76 -0.75 21.71 0.63
C ILE A 76 0.39 21.12 -0.17
N ALA A 77 0.80 19.88 0.12
CA ALA A 77 1.90 19.24 -0.57
C ALA A 77 1.45 18.72 -1.94
N LYS A 78 2.26 19.00 -2.96
CA LYS A 78 2.03 18.45 -4.28
C LYS A 78 2.47 16.98 -4.30
N ARG A 79 1.50 16.08 -4.50
CA ARG A 79 1.77 14.64 -4.55
C ARG A 79 1.87 14.16 -6.00
N PRO A 80 2.74 13.19 -6.30
CA PRO A 80 2.79 12.61 -7.63
C PRO A 80 1.51 11.82 -7.92
N PHE A 81 1.04 11.84 -9.16
CA PHE A 81 -0.11 11.02 -9.56
C PHE A 81 0.25 9.54 -9.60
N ASN A 82 1.52 9.22 -9.80
CA ASN A 82 1.99 7.84 -9.92
C ASN A 82 3.26 7.66 -9.08
N SER A 83 3.13 6.89 -7.99
CA SER A 83 4.25 6.56 -7.11
C SER A 83 4.55 5.07 -7.12
N ARG A 84 4.30 4.40 -8.25
CA ARG A 84 4.58 2.98 -8.42
C ARG A 84 6.09 2.72 -8.37
N LEU A 85 6.45 1.57 -7.81
CA LEU A 85 7.85 1.16 -7.69
C LEU A 85 8.08 -0.14 -8.45
N ASP A 86 9.21 -0.22 -9.15
CA ASP A 86 9.66 -1.45 -9.79
C ASP A 86 10.45 -2.27 -8.76
N LYS A 87 10.00 -3.48 -8.49
CA LYS A 87 10.60 -4.39 -7.49
C LYS A 87 11.42 -5.51 -8.12
N SER A 88 11.74 -5.42 -9.40
CA SER A 88 12.45 -6.49 -10.11
C SER A 88 13.81 -6.80 -9.50
N LYS A 89 14.53 -5.80 -9.04
CA LYS A 89 15.84 -6.02 -8.40
C LYS A 89 15.76 -6.90 -7.17
N LEU A 90 14.70 -6.77 -6.39
CA LEU A 90 14.45 -7.58 -5.20
C LEU A 90 14.35 -9.05 -5.59
N LEU A 91 13.52 -9.35 -6.58
CA LEU A 91 13.30 -10.72 -7.06
C LEU A 91 14.55 -11.29 -7.76
N ASP A 92 15.23 -10.45 -8.56
CA ASP A 92 16.44 -10.86 -9.28
C ASP A 92 17.56 -11.28 -8.31
N ASN A 93 17.56 -10.73 -7.10
CA ASN A 93 18.54 -11.08 -6.08
C ASN A 93 18.08 -12.20 -5.15
N GLY A 94 16.96 -12.84 -5.46
CA GLY A 94 16.48 -14.03 -4.76
C GLY A 94 15.73 -13.77 -3.47
N PHE A 95 15.37 -12.53 -3.19
CA PHE A 95 14.56 -12.22 -2.02
C PHE A 95 13.09 -12.53 -2.30
N LYS A 96 12.37 -12.99 -1.27
CA LYS A 96 10.94 -13.28 -1.40
C LYS A 96 10.16 -11.99 -1.50
N PRO A 97 9.16 -11.92 -2.41
CA PRO A 97 8.27 -10.76 -2.46
C PRO A 97 7.47 -10.66 -1.18
N LEU A 98 7.01 -9.45 -0.88
CA LEU A 98 6.09 -9.25 0.23
C LEU A 98 4.71 -9.78 -0.17
N PRO A 99 3.88 -10.21 0.82
CA PRO A 99 2.54 -10.71 0.52
C PRO A 99 1.64 -9.68 -0.18
N ASP A 100 0.53 -10.15 -0.73
CA ASP A 100 -0.47 -9.29 -1.36
C ASP A 100 -0.97 -8.24 -0.37
N TRP A 101 -1.24 -7.03 -0.87
CA TRP A 101 -1.63 -5.90 -0.01
C TRP A 101 -2.98 -6.14 0.69
N LYS A 102 -3.89 -6.88 0.07
CA LYS A 102 -5.19 -7.21 0.70
C LYS A 102 -5.00 -8.14 1.89
N ASP A 103 -4.11 -9.12 1.76
CA ASP A 103 -3.76 -10.01 2.85
C ASP A 103 -3.04 -9.25 3.97
N ALA A 104 -2.13 -8.37 3.62
CA ALA A 104 -1.43 -7.52 4.59
C ALA A 104 -2.42 -6.63 5.35
N LEU A 105 -3.37 -6.04 4.65
CA LEU A 105 -4.41 -5.22 5.26
C LEU A 105 -5.25 -6.05 6.23
N ARG A 106 -5.64 -7.26 5.83
CA ARG A 106 -6.40 -8.16 6.70
C ARG A 106 -5.64 -8.45 8.00
N ARG A 107 -4.36 -8.78 7.90
CA ARG A 107 -3.54 -9.08 9.08
C ARG A 107 -3.39 -7.86 9.98
N TYR A 108 -3.22 -6.67 9.39
CA TYR A 108 -3.13 -5.44 10.15
C TYR A 108 -4.43 -5.16 10.91
N LEU A 109 -5.58 -5.25 10.24
CA LEU A 109 -6.88 -5.02 10.87
C LEU A 109 -7.14 -6.02 12.00
N GLU A 110 -6.79 -7.29 11.80
CA GLU A 110 -6.90 -8.30 12.85
C GLU A 110 -6.05 -7.94 14.08
N SER A 111 -4.85 -7.39 13.86
CA SER A 111 -3.96 -6.99 14.97
C SER A 111 -4.54 -5.84 15.79
N LEU A 112 -5.33 -4.96 15.17
CA LEU A 112 -5.97 -3.85 15.86
C LEU A 112 -7.11 -4.29 16.77
N LEU A 113 -7.69 -5.46 16.48
CA LEU A 113 -8.84 -5.99 17.22
C LEU A 113 -8.45 -6.88 18.40
N ARG A 114 -7.17 -7.07 18.64
CA ARG A 114 -6.66 -7.88 19.76
C ARG A 114 -6.48 -7.05 21.02
#